data_122d7d84ed3a948c22bf9e024d98bef8
#
_entry.id   122d7d84ed3a948c22bf9e024d98bef8
#
_cell.length_a   1.000
_cell.length_b   1.000
_cell.length_c   1.000
_cell.angle_alpha   90.00
_cell.angle_beta   90.00
_cell.angle_gamma   90.00
#
_symmetry.space_group_name_H-M   'P 1'
#
loop_
_entity.id
_entity.type
_entity.pdbx_description
1 polymer ?
#
loop_
_entity_poly.entity_id
_entity_poly.type
_entity_poly.pdbx_seq_one_letter_code
_entity_poly.pdbx_strand_id
1 'polypeptide(L)'
;MNDTHANSVGGTKSHRIYLLLKDAILSGRLAPGRKLPGELKLAEQYGVSRVTVRRAMQALDEAGLVARKPGLGTVVLEQPLDATVMTASVANLMPNMVKMSKASRVRLLEFCYVKPPEPVRESLGLRDGERVQRSIRVRMADDKPFSYLVTHVPEYIALHYNEADLSQTPLFALLERSGVKVDHAAQTISATLATHEVAEALDVSVGSPLIALTRVVYDEEGRGVEHLDALYRPDRYRIQIDLNRTGDEAARYWEPMPPEPHHRETESQEA
;
A
#
# COMPACT_ATOMS: atom_id res chain seq x y z
N MET A 1 36.99 30.80 -4.66
CA MET A 1 36.70 29.82 -5.72
C MET A 1 35.66 28.87 -5.16
N ASN A 2 34.50 28.89 -5.79
CA ASN A 2 33.26 28.30 -5.29
C ASN A 2 33.27 26.78 -5.47
N ASP A 3 33.14 26.05 -4.38
CA ASP A 3 32.72 24.66 -4.45
C ASP A 3 31.18 24.58 -4.52
N THR A 4 30.74 24.25 -5.68
CA THR A 4 29.35 24.11 -6.09
C THR A 4 28.71 22.91 -5.36
N HIS A 5 27.72 23.17 -4.54
CA HIS A 5 26.85 22.16 -3.96
C HIS A 5 26.19 21.35 -5.08
N ALA A 6 26.68 20.13 -5.27
CA ALA A 6 25.92 19.10 -5.97
C ALA A 6 24.71 18.74 -5.08
N ASN A 7 23.58 19.32 -5.42
CA ASN A 7 22.29 19.03 -4.82
C ASN A 7 21.89 17.61 -5.25
N SER A 8 22.25 16.60 -4.42
CA SER A 8 21.92 15.22 -4.66
C SER A 8 20.40 15.06 -4.47
N VAL A 9 19.74 14.62 -5.50
CA VAL A 9 18.38 14.06 -5.48
C VAL A 9 18.43 12.79 -4.61
N GLY A 10 18.28 12.95 -3.30
CA GLY A 10 18.30 11.87 -2.32
C GLY A 10 18.18 12.47 -0.94
N GLY A 11 17.26 11.99 -0.12
CA GLY A 11 17.02 12.43 1.24
C GLY A 11 18.28 12.64 2.06
N THR A 12 18.20 13.41 3.14
CA THR A 12 19.35 13.74 3.99
C THR A 12 20.15 12.46 4.35
N LYS A 13 21.47 12.57 4.53
CA LYS A 13 22.33 11.42 4.92
C LYS A 13 21.78 10.66 6.14
N SER A 14 21.14 11.36 7.08
CA SER A 14 20.48 10.74 8.24
C SER A 14 19.26 9.91 7.84
N HIS A 15 18.45 10.37 6.91
CA HIS A 15 17.29 9.63 6.41
C HIS A 15 17.71 8.35 5.68
N ARG A 16 18.76 8.42 4.86
CA ARG A 16 19.32 7.24 4.20
C ARG A 16 19.77 6.18 5.21
N ILE A 17 20.47 6.55 6.29
CA ILE A 17 20.89 5.63 7.34
C ILE A 17 19.67 5.04 8.06
N TYR A 18 18.67 5.88 8.38
CA TYR A 18 17.40 5.42 8.94
C TYR A 18 16.79 4.33 8.08
N LEU A 19 16.64 4.54 6.76
CA LEU A 19 16.06 3.56 5.85
C LEU A 19 16.86 2.25 5.79
N LEU A 20 18.20 2.32 5.72
CA LEU A 20 19.06 1.14 5.69
C LEU A 20 18.94 0.30 6.96
N LEU A 21 18.92 0.94 8.13
CA LEU A 21 18.78 0.25 9.41
C LEU A 21 17.35 -0.27 9.59
N LYS A 22 16.35 0.49 9.22
CA LYS A 22 14.93 0.07 9.20
C LYS A 22 14.76 -1.18 8.36
N ASP A 23 15.28 -1.19 7.13
CA ASP A 23 15.22 -2.35 6.23
C ASP A 23 15.93 -3.57 6.85
N ALA A 24 17.11 -3.39 7.46
CA ALA A 24 17.84 -4.47 8.12
C ALA A 24 17.09 -5.05 9.34
N ILE A 25 16.32 -4.24 10.05
CA ILE A 25 15.45 -4.66 11.17
C ILE A 25 14.24 -5.42 10.64
N LEU A 26 13.49 -4.82 9.69
CA LEU A 26 12.26 -5.40 9.17
C LEU A 26 12.50 -6.67 8.35
N SER A 27 13.64 -6.79 7.67
CA SER A 27 14.06 -8.01 6.96
C SER A 27 14.61 -9.11 7.87
N GLY A 28 14.72 -8.88 9.19
CA GLY A 28 15.29 -9.83 10.15
C GLY A 28 16.82 -9.93 10.14
N ARG A 29 17.53 -9.21 9.27
CA ARG A 29 19.02 -9.17 9.28
C ARG A 29 19.57 -8.62 10.59
N LEU A 30 18.83 -7.75 11.24
CA LEU A 30 19.04 -7.29 12.60
C LEU A 30 17.92 -7.83 13.48
N ALA A 31 18.12 -9.01 14.06
CA ALA A 31 17.11 -9.71 14.85
C ALA A 31 16.72 -8.92 16.12
N PRO A 32 15.49 -9.10 16.63
CA PRO A 32 15.06 -8.58 17.92
C PRO A 32 16.04 -8.95 19.03
N GLY A 33 16.25 -8.03 19.97
CA GLY A 33 17.24 -8.19 21.04
C GLY A 33 18.69 -7.91 20.64
N ARG A 34 19.00 -7.81 19.33
CA ARG A 34 20.35 -7.52 18.86
C ARG A 34 20.75 -6.09 19.24
N LYS A 35 21.95 -5.96 19.78
CA LYS A 35 22.58 -4.66 20.08
C LYS A 35 23.10 -4.03 18.81
N LEU A 36 22.73 -2.79 18.54
CA LEU A 36 23.29 -2.00 17.45
C LEU A 36 24.69 -1.47 17.81
N PRO A 37 25.58 -1.29 16.82
CA PRO A 37 26.84 -0.61 17.04
C PRO A 37 26.61 0.80 17.56
N GLY A 38 27.52 1.30 18.40
CA GLY A 38 27.47 2.66 18.92
C GLY A 38 27.57 3.73 17.82
N GLU A 39 27.09 4.93 18.11
CA GLU A 39 27.03 6.06 17.15
C GLU A 39 28.36 6.32 16.44
N LEU A 40 29.49 6.16 17.15
CA LEU A 40 30.87 6.35 16.58
C LEU A 40 31.14 5.31 15.50
N LYS A 41 30.89 4.03 15.81
CA LYS A 41 31.15 2.92 14.88
C LYS A 41 30.24 2.97 13.68
N LEU A 42 28.96 3.38 13.85
CA LEU A 42 28.04 3.59 12.75
C LEU A 42 28.47 4.80 11.89
N ALA A 43 28.98 5.87 12.51
CA ALA A 43 29.49 7.03 11.77
C ALA A 43 30.69 6.65 10.87
N GLU A 44 31.61 5.85 11.37
CA GLU A 44 32.73 5.29 10.61
C GLU A 44 32.22 4.36 9.48
N GLN A 45 31.33 3.43 9.80
CA GLN A 45 30.77 2.46 8.85
C GLN A 45 30.06 3.13 7.66
N TYR A 46 29.32 4.20 7.91
CA TYR A 46 28.54 4.90 6.88
C TYR A 46 29.25 6.14 6.31
N GLY A 47 30.44 6.50 6.77
CA GLY A 47 31.21 7.65 6.28
C GLY A 47 30.48 8.98 6.54
N VAL A 48 29.88 9.15 7.72
CA VAL A 48 29.09 10.34 8.09
C VAL A 48 29.45 10.87 9.48
N SER A 49 28.95 12.05 9.82
CA SER A 49 29.13 12.61 11.17
C SER A 49 28.31 11.86 12.23
N ARG A 50 28.77 11.86 13.48
CA ARG A 50 28.01 11.32 14.63
C ARG A 50 26.62 11.97 14.79
N VAL A 51 26.51 13.26 14.49
CA VAL A 51 25.22 13.98 14.53
C VAL A 51 24.24 13.41 13.52
N THR A 52 24.73 13.04 12.32
CA THR A 52 23.92 12.41 11.28
C THR A 52 23.38 11.05 11.73
N VAL A 53 24.26 10.21 12.34
CA VAL A 53 23.84 8.92 12.91
C VAL A 53 22.86 9.10 14.06
N ARG A 54 23.12 10.03 14.97
CA ARG A 54 22.23 10.30 16.11
C ARG A 54 20.81 10.64 15.67
N ARG A 55 20.64 11.46 14.61
CA ARG A 55 19.32 11.77 14.02
C ARG A 55 18.65 10.53 13.47
N ALA A 56 19.38 9.67 12.77
CA ALA A 56 18.84 8.41 12.25
C ALA A 56 18.42 7.46 13.39
N MET A 57 19.25 7.34 14.43
CA MET A 57 18.95 6.52 15.62
C MET A 57 17.75 7.04 16.40
N GLN A 58 17.60 8.35 16.50
CA GLN A 58 16.44 8.98 17.12
C GLN A 58 15.16 8.67 16.32
N ALA A 59 15.21 8.77 15.00
CA ALA A 59 14.06 8.42 14.14
C ALA A 59 13.69 6.93 14.25
N LEU A 60 14.67 6.02 14.44
CA LEU A 60 14.40 4.61 14.70
C LEU A 60 13.74 4.38 16.07
N ASP A 61 14.15 5.12 17.09
CA ASP A 61 13.57 5.08 18.45
C ASP A 61 12.13 5.62 18.45
N GLU A 62 11.89 6.76 17.79
CA GLU A 62 10.55 7.34 17.57
C GLU A 62 9.63 6.40 16.78
N ALA A 63 10.20 5.65 15.82
CA ALA A 63 9.47 4.62 15.07
C ALA A 63 9.24 3.31 15.85
N GLY A 64 9.72 3.21 17.11
CA GLY A 64 9.58 2.01 17.94
C GLY A 64 10.38 0.79 17.44
N LEU A 65 11.38 1.01 16.59
CA LEU A 65 12.20 -0.06 16.03
C LEU A 65 13.37 -0.45 16.93
N VAL A 66 13.82 0.49 17.76
CA VAL A 66 14.91 0.29 18.70
C VAL A 66 14.58 0.96 20.04
N ALA A 67 15.27 0.59 21.10
CA ALA A 67 15.21 1.30 22.38
C ALA A 67 16.61 1.44 22.98
N ARG A 68 16.85 2.55 23.70
CA ARG A 68 18.05 2.73 24.50
C ARG A 68 17.87 2.05 25.85
N LYS A 69 18.73 1.06 26.14
CA LYS A 69 18.77 0.40 27.45
C LYS A 69 20.01 0.82 28.23
N PRO A 70 19.88 1.35 29.46
CA PRO A 70 21.02 1.71 30.30
C PRO A 70 22.00 0.53 30.42
N GLY A 71 23.31 0.78 30.23
CA GLY A 71 24.37 -0.25 30.27
C GLY A 71 24.45 -1.17 29.05
N LEU A 72 23.37 -1.36 28.31
CA LEU A 72 23.34 -2.24 27.13
C LEU A 72 23.51 -1.48 25.81
N GLY A 73 23.21 -0.18 25.77
CA GLY A 73 23.20 0.61 24.54
C GLY A 73 21.84 0.55 23.80
N THR A 74 21.87 0.72 22.48
CA THR A 74 20.64 0.66 21.66
C THR A 74 20.42 -0.77 21.20
N VAL A 75 19.21 -1.28 21.45
CA VAL A 75 18.80 -2.66 21.15
C VAL A 75 17.61 -2.63 20.19
N VAL A 76 17.61 -3.54 19.23
CA VAL A 76 16.45 -3.77 18.33
C VAL A 76 15.27 -4.29 19.16
N LEU A 77 14.13 -3.63 19.03
CA LEU A 77 12.90 -4.09 19.69
C LEU A 77 12.30 -5.25 18.91
N GLU A 78 11.63 -6.13 19.63
CA GLU A 78 10.74 -7.10 19.03
C GLU A 78 9.64 -6.32 18.33
N GLN A 79 9.63 -6.43 17.01
CA GLN A 79 8.48 -5.90 16.26
C GLN A 79 7.38 -6.91 16.54
N PRO A 80 6.22 -6.50 17.09
CA PRO A 80 5.07 -7.38 17.05
C PRO A 80 4.98 -7.84 15.59
N LEU A 81 4.91 -9.14 15.35
CA LEU A 81 4.42 -9.65 14.09
C LEU A 81 3.09 -8.93 13.94
N ASP A 82 3.09 -7.81 13.22
CA ASP A 82 1.93 -6.94 13.15
C ASP A 82 0.79 -7.83 12.68
N ALA A 83 -0.08 -8.21 13.62
CA ALA A 83 -1.34 -8.87 13.33
C ALA A 83 -2.16 -8.05 12.33
N THR A 84 -1.67 -6.87 12.01
CA THR A 84 -2.25 -5.84 11.16
C THR A 84 -1.54 -5.66 9.82
N VAL A 85 -0.60 -6.53 9.41
CA VAL A 85 -0.14 -6.52 8.02
C VAL A 85 -1.26 -7.07 7.16
N MET A 86 -1.92 -6.16 6.45
CA MET A 86 -2.96 -6.53 5.49
C MET A 86 -2.32 -7.28 4.33
N THR A 87 -2.65 -8.55 4.18
CA THR A 87 -2.17 -9.38 3.08
C THR A 87 -3.26 -9.50 2.02
N ALA A 88 -2.97 -9.09 0.79
CA ALA A 88 -3.85 -9.32 -0.36
C ALA A 88 -3.30 -10.47 -1.20
N SER A 89 -4.12 -11.47 -1.49
CA SER A 89 -3.83 -12.52 -2.48
C SER A 89 -4.39 -12.11 -3.83
N VAL A 90 -3.59 -12.26 -4.87
CA VAL A 90 -4.03 -11.95 -6.25
C VAL A 90 -5.13 -12.93 -6.70
N ALA A 91 -5.06 -14.19 -6.29
CA ALA A 91 -6.06 -15.20 -6.62
C ALA A 91 -7.44 -14.96 -5.98
N ASN A 92 -7.49 -14.25 -4.85
CA ASN A 92 -8.70 -14.01 -4.06
C ASN A 92 -8.98 -12.50 -3.91
N LEU A 93 -8.90 -11.76 -5.00
CA LEU A 93 -9.00 -10.29 -4.96
C LEU A 93 -10.28 -9.82 -4.26
N MET A 94 -11.45 -10.33 -4.66
CA MET A 94 -12.75 -9.90 -4.11
C MET A 94 -12.94 -10.28 -2.64
N PRO A 95 -12.71 -11.54 -2.21
CA PRO A 95 -12.74 -11.90 -0.79
C PRO A 95 -11.77 -11.09 0.07
N ASN A 96 -10.57 -10.80 -0.46
CA ASN A 96 -9.59 -9.99 0.26
C ASN A 96 -10.03 -8.52 0.39
N MET A 97 -10.66 -7.94 -0.62
CA MET A 97 -11.23 -6.59 -0.54
C MET A 97 -12.34 -6.52 0.51
N VAL A 98 -13.21 -7.52 0.59
CA VAL A 98 -14.25 -7.62 1.63
C VAL A 98 -13.62 -7.75 3.02
N LYS A 99 -12.65 -8.66 3.19
CA LYS A 99 -11.94 -8.86 4.45
C LYS A 99 -11.20 -7.57 4.87
N MET A 100 -10.49 -6.95 3.96
CA MET A 100 -9.79 -5.69 4.19
C MET A 100 -10.75 -4.56 4.56
N SER A 101 -11.92 -4.49 3.91
CA SER A 101 -12.96 -3.51 4.21
C SER A 101 -13.51 -3.67 5.62
N LYS A 102 -13.74 -4.91 6.08
CA LYS A 102 -14.20 -5.19 7.44
C LYS A 102 -13.15 -4.91 8.51
N ALA A 103 -11.87 -5.07 8.18
CA ALA A 103 -10.74 -4.90 9.09
C ALA A 103 -10.14 -3.49 9.08
N SER A 104 -10.68 -2.56 8.32
CA SER A 104 -10.14 -1.20 8.18
C SER A 104 -11.26 -0.16 8.18
N ARG A 105 -10.90 1.05 8.66
CA ARG A 105 -11.75 2.24 8.52
C ARG A 105 -11.31 3.03 7.28
N VAL A 106 -12.25 3.74 6.68
CA VAL A 106 -12.01 4.63 5.56
C VAL A 106 -12.16 6.08 6.04
N ARG A 107 -11.14 6.89 5.76
CA ARG A 107 -11.20 8.35 5.86
C ARG A 107 -11.26 8.90 4.44
N LEU A 108 -12.38 9.47 4.07
CA LEU A 108 -12.57 10.14 2.80
C LEU A 108 -11.94 11.53 2.87
N LEU A 109 -11.07 11.86 1.93
CA LEU A 109 -10.39 13.15 1.84
C LEU A 109 -10.99 14.02 0.74
N GLU A 110 -11.48 13.41 -0.35
CA GLU A 110 -12.05 14.11 -1.48
C GLU A 110 -13.18 13.29 -2.12
N PHE A 111 -14.23 13.96 -2.54
CA PHE A 111 -15.31 13.44 -3.36
C PHE A 111 -15.79 14.54 -4.31
N CYS A 112 -15.45 14.45 -5.58
CA CYS A 112 -15.82 15.47 -6.56
C CYS A 112 -16.04 14.86 -7.94
N TYR A 113 -16.68 15.63 -8.83
CA TYR A 113 -16.85 15.28 -10.24
C TYR A 113 -15.93 16.15 -11.09
N VAL A 114 -15.07 15.51 -11.88
CA VAL A 114 -14.04 16.21 -12.64
C VAL A 114 -13.94 15.69 -14.08
N LYS A 115 -13.26 16.45 -14.94
CA LYS A 115 -12.79 15.93 -16.23
C LYS A 115 -11.64 14.95 -15.92
N PRO A 116 -11.68 13.71 -16.46
CA PRO A 116 -10.63 12.73 -16.21
C PRO A 116 -9.28 13.19 -16.79
N PRO A 117 -8.15 12.91 -16.11
CA PRO A 117 -6.84 12.95 -16.75
C PRO A 117 -6.78 12.01 -17.95
N GLU A 118 -5.94 12.33 -18.94
CA GLU A 118 -5.89 11.57 -20.20
C GLU A 118 -5.66 10.07 -20.02
N PRO A 119 -4.71 9.59 -19.16
CA PRO A 119 -4.54 8.16 -18.93
C PRO A 119 -5.78 7.47 -18.34
N VAL A 120 -6.53 8.18 -17.48
CA VAL A 120 -7.80 7.68 -16.90
C VAL A 120 -8.89 7.63 -17.97
N ARG A 121 -9.00 8.68 -18.80
CA ARG A 121 -9.94 8.75 -19.90
C ARG A 121 -9.78 7.56 -20.86
N GLU A 122 -8.53 7.30 -21.27
CA GLU A 122 -8.19 6.19 -22.17
C GLU A 122 -8.50 4.84 -21.53
N SER A 123 -8.07 4.61 -20.28
CA SER A 123 -8.25 3.33 -19.60
C SER A 123 -9.72 3.00 -19.32
N LEU A 124 -10.57 4.00 -19.13
CA LEU A 124 -12.01 3.84 -18.96
C LEU A 124 -12.79 3.86 -20.29
N GLY A 125 -12.12 4.14 -21.42
CA GLY A 125 -12.77 4.22 -22.73
C GLY A 125 -13.77 5.39 -22.86
N LEU A 126 -13.55 6.48 -22.12
CA LEU A 126 -14.46 7.62 -22.08
C LEU A 126 -14.30 8.53 -23.30
N ARG A 127 -15.40 9.10 -23.76
CA ARG A 127 -15.45 10.09 -24.84
C ARG A 127 -15.05 11.47 -24.32
N ASP A 128 -14.73 12.37 -25.26
CA ASP A 128 -14.49 13.76 -24.89
C ASP A 128 -15.73 14.40 -24.26
N GLY A 129 -15.50 15.10 -23.14
CA GLY A 129 -16.58 15.75 -22.39
C GLY A 129 -17.22 14.89 -21.30
N GLU A 130 -17.00 13.58 -21.30
CA GLU A 130 -17.50 12.71 -20.23
C GLU A 130 -16.69 12.98 -18.94
N ARG A 131 -17.39 12.91 -17.80
CA ARG A 131 -16.83 13.20 -16.48
C ARG A 131 -16.70 11.92 -15.66
N VAL A 132 -15.87 12.01 -14.65
CA VAL A 132 -15.69 10.96 -13.65
C VAL A 132 -15.93 11.53 -12.26
N GLN A 133 -16.44 10.70 -11.37
CA GLN A 133 -16.34 10.92 -9.93
C GLN A 133 -14.93 10.53 -9.51
N ARG A 134 -14.21 11.48 -8.92
CA ARG A 134 -12.92 11.26 -8.29
C ARG A 134 -13.09 11.20 -6.79
N SER A 135 -12.49 10.20 -6.15
CA SER A 135 -12.39 10.17 -4.69
C SER A 135 -10.98 9.89 -4.24
N ILE A 136 -10.59 10.51 -3.13
CA ILE A 136 -9.35 10.21 -2.39
C ILE A 136 -9.74 9.64 -1.04
N ARG A 137 -9.21 8.45 -0.74
CA ARG A 137 -9.51 7.73 0.50
C ARG A 137 -8.23 7.23 1.15
N VAL A 138 -8.16 7.36 2.47
CA VAL A 138 -7.12 6.73 3.29
C VAL A 138 -7.74 5.60 4.09
N ARG A 139 -7.17 4.39 3.98
CA ARG A 139 -7.57 3.28 4.84
C ARG A 139 -6.68 3.22 6.06
N MET A 140 -7.31 2.93 7.18
CA MET A 140 -6.67 2.88 8.48
C MET A 140 -6.95 1.53 9.14
N ALA A 141 -5.90 0.91 9.67
CA ALA A 141 -5.99 -0.28 10.50
C ALA A 141 -5.34 0.02 11.86
N ASP A 142 -6.01 -0.28 12.97
CA ASP A 142 -5.57 0.09 14.33
C ASP A 142 -5.20 1.57 14.45
N ASP A 143 -6.07 2.44 13.92
CA ASP A 143 -5.91 3.89 13.86
C ASP A 143 -4.64 4.39 13.15
N LYS A 144 -3.95 3.52 12.41
CA LYS A 144 -2.77 3.88 11.61
C LYS A 144 -3.07 3.77 10.11
N PRO A 145 -2.72 4.78 9.32
CA PRO A 145 -2.95 4.75 7.88
C PRO A 145 -2.02 3.73 7.21
N PHE A 146 -2.53 3.01 6.21
CA PHE A 146 -1.75 2.05 5.46
C PHE A 146 -1.91 2.14 3.94
N SER A 147 -3.00 2.75 3.44
CA SER A 147 -3.17 2.98 2.00
C SER A 147 -3.79 4.33 1.69
N TYR A 148 -3.35 4.92 0.57
CA TYR A 148 -3.87 6.13 -0.05
C TYR A 148 -4.41 5.74 -1.42
N LEU A 149 -5.71 5.93 -1.65
CA LEU A 149 -6.44 5.44 -2.80
C LEU A 149 -7.03 6.62 -3.57
N VAL A 150 -6.71 6.73 -4.85
CA VAL A 150 -7.35 7.65 -5.79
C VAL A 150 -8.17 6.81 -6.74
N THR A 151 -9.49 6.99 -6.75
CA THR A 151 -10.38 6.27 -7.66
C THR A 151 -11.10 7.23 -8.60
N HIS A 152 -11.30 6.76 -9.83
CA HIS A 152 -12.11 7.44 -10.82
C HIS A 152 -13.17 6.46 -11.33
N VAL A 153 -14.43 6.87 -11.25
CA VAL A 153 -15.59 6.10 -11.70
C VAL A 153 -16.36 6.95 -12.70
N PRO A 154 -16.78 6.43 -13.86
CA PRO A 154 -17.61 7.17 -14.79
C PRO A 154 -18.84 7.79 -14.12
N GLU A 155 -19.12 9.06 -14.41
CA GLU A 155 -20.18 9.83 -13.74
C GLU A 155 -21.54 9.12 -13.78
N TYR A 156 -21.90 8.50 -14.91
CA TYR A 156 -23.17 7.79 -15.06
C TYR A 156 -23.33 6.61 -14.10
N ILE A 157 -22.24 5.99 -13.62
CA ILE A 157 -22.25 4.97 -12.58
C ILE A 157 -22.30 5.63 -11.20
N ALA A 158 -21.45 6.64 -11.00
CA ALA A 158 -21.26 7.28 -9.70
C ALA A 158 -22.47 8.07 -9.20
N LEU A 159 -23.40 8.43 -10.06
CA LEU A 159 -24.67 9.07 -9.68
C LEU A 159 -25.58 8.16 -8.84
N HIS A 160 -25.30 6.85 -8.77
CA HIS A 160 -26.10 5.89 -7.99
C HIS A 160 -25.61 5.73 -6.54
N TYR A 161 -24.56 6.44 -6.12
CA TYR A 161 -24.09 6.46 -4.74
C TYR A 161 -23.59 7.86 -4.38
N ASN A 162 -23.42 8.11 -3.09
CA ASN A 162 -22.98 9.39 -2.56
C ASN A 162 -21.75 9.24 -1.67
N GLU A 163 -21.27 10.37 -1.13
CA GLU A 163 -20.11 10.45 -0.26
C GLU A 163 -20.25 9.59 1.02
N ALA A 164 -21.44 9.58 1.62
CA ALA A 164 -21.70 8.78 2.82
C ALA A 164 -21.65 7.27 2.52
N ASP A 165 -22.19 6.84 1.40
CA ASP A 165 -22.10 5.46 0.92
C ASP A 165 -20.63 5.04 0.77
N LEU A 166 -19.82 5.86 0.10
CA LEU A 166 -18.42 5.56 -0.19
C LEU A 166 -17.54 5.50 1.08
N SER A 167 -17.95 6.19 2.13
CA SER A 167 -17.27 6.15 3.43
C SER A 167 -17.52 4.86 4.21
N GLN A 168 -18.63 4.16 3.95
CA GLN A 168 -19.08 3.00 4.72
C GLN A 168 -19.07 1.70 3.92
N THR A 169 -19.20 1.77 2.60
CA THR A 169 -19.37 0.62 1.72
C THR A 169 -18.17 0.49 0.78
N PRO A 170 -17.63 -0.73 0.57
CA PRO A 170 -16.60 -0.95 -0.44
C PRO A 170 -17.07 -0.50 -1.82
N LEU A 171 -16.21 0.17 -2.59
CA LEU A 171 -16.58 0.71 -3.89
C LEU A 171 -17.12 -0.36 -4.85
N PHE A 172 -16.52 -1.56 -4.87
CA PHE A 172 -16.99 -2.63 -5.74
C PHE A 172 -18.46 -3.01 -5.45
N ALA A 173 -18.87 -3.03 -4.17
CA ALA A 173 -20.27 -3.31 -3.81
C ALA A 173 -21.22 -2.15 -4.23
N LEU A 174 -20.69 -0.91 -4.27
CA LEU A 174 -21.42 0.23 -4.82
C LEU A 174 -21.57 0.11 -6.35
N LEU A 175 -20.54 -0.35 -7.06
CA LEU A 175 -20.59 -0.61 -8.49
C LEU A 175 -21.65 -1.68 -8.82
N GLU A 176 -21.63 -2.82 -8.13
CA GLU A 176 -22.63 -3.89 -8.29
C GLU A 176 -24.05 -3.38 -7.97
N ARG A 177 -24.22 -2.64 -6.86
CA ARG A 177 -25.51 -2.01 -6.50
C ARG A 177 -25.98 -1.01 -7.57
N SER A 178 -25.07 -0.39 -8.28
CA SER A 178 -25.36 0.51 -9.40
C SER A 178 -25.69 -0.22 -10.72
N GLY A 179 -25.79 -1.55 -10.68
CA GLY A 179 -26.13 -2.39 -11.83
C GLY A 179 -24.94 -2.76 -12.71
N VAL A 180 -23.71 -2.46 -12.28
CA VAL A 180 -22.50 -2.86 -12.99
C VAL A 180 -22.24 -4.35 -12.77
N LYS A 181 -22.11 -5.10 -13.85
CA LYS A 181 -21.67 -6.49 -13.81
C LYS A 181 -20.16 -6.54 -14.09
N VAL A 182 -19.38 -6.61 -13.01
CA VAL A 182 -17.94 -6.71 -13.09
C VAL A 182 -17.51 -8.05 -13.66
N ASP A 183 -16.67 -8.06 -14.70
CA ASP A 183 -16.13 -9.25 -15.35
C ASP A 183 -14.67 -9.50 -14.95
N HIS A 184 -13.78 -8.57 -15.26
CA HIS A 184 -12.36 -8.72 -15.00
C HIS A 184 -11.67 -7.40 -14.61
N ALA A 185 -10.40 -7.52 -14.23
CA ALA A 185 -9.57 -6.36 -13.94
C ALA A 185 -8.15 -6.56 -14.45
N ALA A 186 -7.56 -5.50 -15.00
CA ALA A 186 -6.13 -5.41 -15.28
C ALA A 186 -5.43 -4.68 -14.13
N GLN A 187 -4.34 -5.24 -13.62
CA GLN A 187 -3.62 -4.67 -12.48
C GLN A 187 -2.12 -4.64 -12.72
N THR A 188 -1.50 -3.50 -12.43
CA THR A 188 -0.04 -3.32 -12.42
C THR A 188 0.43 -3.00 -11.02
N ILE A 189 1.53 -3.60 -10.60
CA ILE A 189 2.17 -3.36 -9.31
C ILE A 189 3.58 -2.84 -9.57
N SER A 190 3.93 -1.73 -8.94
CA SER A 190 5.23 -1.08 -9.03
C SER A 190 5.65 -0.51 -7.67
N ALA A 191 6.68 0.32 -7.65
CA ALA A 191 7.13 1.04 -6.46
C ALA A 191 7.30 2.52 -6.78
N THR A 192 7.02 3.38 -5.80
CA THR A 192 7.22 4.82 -5.89
C THR A 192 7.66 5.41 -4.55
N LEU A 193 7.90 6.71 -4.53
CA LEU A 193 8.23 7.45 -3.31
C LEU A 193 7.06 8.33 -2.89
N ALA A 194 6.87 8.48 -1.58
CA ALA A 194 5.84 9.34 -1.02
C ALA A 194 6.09 10.80 -1.37
N THR A 195 5.14 11.44 -2.04
CA THR A 195 5.06 12.90 -2.20
C THR A 195 4.71 13.56 -0.86
N HIS A 196 4.76 14.87 -0.77
CA HIS A 196 4.41 15.59 0.45
C HIS A 196 2.97 15.28 0.92
N GLU A 197 2.01 15.36 0.01
CA GLU A 197 0.59 15.07 0.27
C GLU A 197 0.37 13.63 0.77
N VAL A 198 0.95 12.66 0.07
CA VAL A 198 0.83 11.23 0.42
C VAL A 198 1.53 10.92 1.73
N ALA A 199 2.70 11.54 1.97
CA ALA A 199 3.46 11.37 3.21
C ALA A 199 2.67 11.84 4.43
N GLU A 200 2.02 13.01 4.35
CA GLU A 200 1.14 13.53 5.39
C GLU A 200 -0.09 12.61 5.59
N ALA A 201 -0.74 12.20 4.51
CA ALA A 201 -1.93 11.33 4.58
C ALA A 201 -1.64 9.94 5.17
N LEU A 202 -0.45 9.39 4.90
CA LEU A 202 -0.01 8.06 5.35
C LEU A 202 0.84 8.07 6.62
N ASP A 203 1.10 9.23 7.21
CA ASP A 203 1.96 9.37 8.39
C ASP A 203 3.34 8.70 8.17
N VAL A 204 4.01 9.13 7.10
CA VAL A 204 5.37 8.70 6.74
C VAL A 204 6.21 9.91 6.34
N SER A 205 7.53 9.75 6.22
CA SER A 205 8.38 10.82 5.73
C SER A 205 8.24 11.00 4.21
N VAL A 206 8.36 12.22 3.72
CA VAL A 206 8.50 12.48 2.27
C VAL A 206 9.67 11.66 1.70
N GLY A 207 9.45 11.02 0.57
CA GLY A 207 10.43 10.12 -0.04
C GLY A 207 10.47 8.71 0.59
N SER A 208 9.57 8.36 1.50
CA SER A 208 9.41 6.97 1.96
C SER A 208 9.00 6.07 0.79
N PRO A 209 9.54 4.83 0.70
CA PRO A 209 9.14 3.90 -0.34
C PRO A 209 7.69 3.43 -0.13
N LEU A 210 6.94 3.34 -1.22
CA LEU A 210 5.56 2.86 -1.24
C LEU A 210 5.39 1.80 -2.32
N ILE A 211 4.52 0.83 -2.08
CA ILE A 211 4.01 -0.05 -3.12
C ILE A 211 2.94 0.74 -3.89
N ALA A 212 3.11 0.86 -5.21
CA ALA A 212 2.14 1.48 -6.10
C ALA A 212 1.39 0.40 -6.87
N LEU A 213 0.07 0.55 -6.94
CA LEU A 213 -0.81 -0.36 -7.65
C LEU A 213 -1.77 0.48 -8.49
N THR A 214 -1.81 0.21 -9.79
CA THR A 214 -2.84 0.74 -10.68
C THR A 214 -3.73 -0.41 -11.12
N ARG A 215 -5.05 -0.23 -11.05
CA ARG A 215 -6.05 -1.21 -11.47
C ARG A 215 -7.13 -0.55 -12.30
N VAL A 216 -7.51 -1.22 -13.38
CA VAL A 216 -8.71 -0.89 -14.15
C VAL A 216 -9.66 -2.08 -14.07
N VAL A 217 -10.90 -1.81 -13.68
CA VAL A 217 -11.97 -2.82 -13.61
C VAL A 217 -12.86 -2.65 -14.82
N TYR A 218 -13.27 -3.76 -15.41
CA TYR A 218 -14.09 -3.82 -16.62
C TYR A 218 -15.39 -4.59 -16.36
N ASP A 219 -16.46 -4.15 -17.05
CA ASP A 219 -17.75 -4.87 -17.08
C ASP A 219 -17.77 -5.97 -18.17
N GLU A 220 -18.89 -6.71 -18.25
CA GLU A 220 -19.12 -7.77 -19.24
C GLU A 220 -19.04 -7.27 -20.70
N GLU A 221 -19.23 -5.98 -20.96
CA GLU A 221 -19.12 -5.35 -22.27
C GLU A 221 -17.71 -4.81 -22.55
N GLY A 222 -16.77 -5.03 -21.64
CA GLY A 222 -15.37 -4.57 -21.77
C GLY A 222 -15.16 -3.07 -21.54
N ARG A 223 -16.14 -2.37 -20.95
CA ARG A 223 -16.03 -0.94 -20.61
C ARG A 223 -15.32 -0.78 -19.27
N GLY A 224 -14.42 0.18 -19.18
CA GLY A 224 -13.78 0.54 -17.91
C GLY A 224 -14.78 1.20 -16.95
N VAL A 225 -14.97 0.62 -15.76
CA VAL A 225 -15.93 1.07 -14.74
C VAL A 225 -15.28 1.65 -13.49
N GLU A 226 -14.02 1.32 -13.24
CA GLU A 226 -13.19 1.91 -12.18
C GLU A 226 -11.74 1.99 -12.65
N HIS A 227 -11.09 3.13 -12.42
CA HIS A 227 -9.65 3.30 -12.45
C HIS A 227 -9.17 3.63 -11.04
N LEU A 228 -8.32 2.80 -10.49
CA LEU A 228 -7.74 2.93 -9.16
C LEU A 228 -6.24 3.13 -9.24
N ASP A 229 -5.74 4.20 -8.64
CA ASP A 229 -4.35 4.35 -8.25
C ASP A 229 -4.25 4.22 -6.72
N ALA A 230 -3.48 3.26 -6.26
CA ALA A 230 -3.35 2.95 -4.83
C ALA A 230 -1.88 2.96 -4.41
N LEU A 231 -1.61 3.60 -3.29
CA LEU A 231 -0.30 3.64 -2.66
C LEU A 231 -0.39 3.00 -1.28
N TYR A 232 0.49 2.03 -1.02
CA TYR A 232 0.48 1.28 0.23
C TYR A 232 1.81 1.40 0.96
N ARG A 233 1.75 1.47 2.28
CA ARG A 233 2.92 1.37 3.15
C ARG A 233 3.40 -0.08 3.19
N PRO A 234 4.67 -0.38 2.80
CA PRO A 234 5.19 -1.75 2.74
C PRO A 234 5.39 -2.39 4.11
N ASP A 235 5.42 -1.59 5.19
CA ASP A 235 5.45 -2.08 6.56
C ASP A 235 4.08 -2.54 7.07
N ARG A 236 2.98 -2.24 6.34
CA ARG A 236 1.59 -2.52 6.74
C ARG A 236 0.77 -3.24 5.68
N TYR A 237 1.31 -3.44 4.51
CA TYR A 237 0.63 -4.09 3.40
C TYR A 237 1.57 -5.01 2.63
N ARG A 238 1.08 -6.20 2.29
CA ARG A 238 1.77 -7.19 1.47
C ARG A 238 0.87 -7.69 0.37
N ILE A 239 1.48 -8.01 -0.75
CA ILE A 239 0.84 -8.73 -1.85
C ILE A 239 1.46 -10.13 -1.87
N GLN A 240 0.61 -11.15 -1.73
CA GLN A 240 1.01 -12.55 -1.79
C GLN A 240 0.41 -13.18 -3.03
N ILE A 241 1.23 -13.92 -3.75
CA ILE A 241 0.81 -14.69 -4.92
C ILE A 241 1.24 -16.13 -4.68
N ASP A 242 0.29 -17.03 -4.50
CA ASP A 242 0.56 -18.44 -4.39
C ASP A 242 0.55 -19.03 -5.81
N LEU A 243 1.60 -19.77 -6.17
CA LEU A 243 1.85 -20.25 -7.50
C LEU A 243 1.90 -21.78 -7.51
N ASN A 244 1.14 -22.39 -8.41
CA ASN A 244 1.25 -23.81 -8.73
C ASN A 244 2.24 -24.01 -9.87
N ARG A 245 2.97 -25.10 -9.81
CA ARG A 245 3.78 -25.56 -10.93
C ARG A 245 2.94 -26.46 -11.81
N THR A 246 2.62 -26.01 -13.02
CA THR A 246 1.81 -26.71 -14.00
C THR A 246 2.62 -27.04 -15.26
N GLY A 247 2.07 -27.88 -16.14
CA GLY A 247 2.72 -28.34 -17.37
C GLY A 247 3.44 -29.67 -17.25
N ASP A 248 3.79 -30.26 -18.39
CA ASP A 248 4.56 -31.50 -18.52
C ASP A 248 6.08 -31.24 -18.41
N GLU A 249 6.90 -32.29 -18.57
CA GLU A 249 8.36 -32.15 -18.44
C GLU A 249 8.99 -31.17 -19.43
N ALA A 250 8.37 -30.91 -20.57
CA ALA A 250 8.90 -30.08 -21.64
C ALA A 250 8.48 -28.61 -21.53
N ALA A 251 7.36 -28.30 -20.84
CA ALA A 251 6.78 -26.96 -20.77
C ALA A 251 6.22 -26.63 -19.36
N ARG A 252 7.09 -26.70 -18.34
CA ARG A 252 6.71 -26.35 -16.96
C ARG A 252 6.71 -24.83 -16.75
N TYR A 253 5.62 -24.30 -16.22
CA TYR A 253 5.48 -22.89 -15.86
C TYR A 253 4.77 -22.72 -14.51
N TRP A 254 4.86 -21.52 -13.95
CA TRP A 254 4.19 -21.16 -12.72
C TRP A 254 2.89 -20.45 -13.05
N GLU A 255 1.80 -20.89 -12.44
CA GLU A 255 0.46 -20.36 -12.63
C GLU A 255 -0.12 -19.94 -11.27
N PRO A 256 -0.79 -18.78 -11.15
CA PRO A 256 -1.46 -18.40 -9.91
C PRO A 256 -2.45 -19.49 -9.51
N MET A 257 -2.44 -19.85 -8.22
CA MET A 257 -3.43 -20.80 -7.68
C MET A 257 -4.83 -20.21 -7.84
N PRO A 258 -5.79 -21.00 -8.37
CA PRO A 258 -7.18 -20.57 -8.34
C PRO A 258 -7.63 -20.39 -6.89
N PRO A 259 -8.62 -19.50 -6.63
CA PRO A 259 -9.19 -19.34 -5.29
C PRO A 259 -9.73 -20.70 -4.79
N GLU A 260 -9.48 -21.02 -3.51
CA GLU A 260 -10.11 -22.20 -2.91
C GLU A 260 -11.63 -22.05 -3.01
N PRO A 261 -12.34 -23.11 -3.46
CA PRO A 261 -13.78 -23.10 -3.50
C PRO A 261 -14.31 -22.89 -2.06
N HIS A 262 -15.04 -21.82 -1.83
CA HIS A 262 -15.69 -21.60 -0.55
C HIS A 262 -16.60 -22.80 -0.27
N HIS A 263 -16.27 -23.61 0.75
CA HIS A 263 -17.25 -24.51 1.35
C HIS A 263 -18.43 -23.66 1.79
N ARG A 264 -19.54 -23.77 1.09
CA ARG A 264 -20.83 -23.33 1.60
C ARG A 264 -21.03 -24.09 2.91
N GLU A 265 -21.00 -23.39 4.01
CA GLU A 265 -21.55 -23.96 5.25
C GLU A 265 -23.00 -24.36 4.93
N THR A 266 -23.20 -25.64 4.80
CA THR A 266 -24.53 -26.25 4.78
C THR A 266 -25.13 -25.96 6.14
N GLU A 267 -26.02 -24.96 6.21
CA GLU A 267 -26.95 -24.84 7.32
C GLU A 267 -27.69 -26.18 7.40
N SER A 268 -27.29 -26.98 8.38
CA SER A 268 -28.06 -28.13 8.82
C SER A 268 -29.36 -27.58 9.44
N GLN A 269 -30.42 -27.59 8.65
CA GLN A 269 -31.77 -27.59 9.21
C GLN A 269 -31.91 -28.92 9.92
N GLU A 270 -31.84 -28.90 11.23
CA GLU A 270 -32.46 -29.92 12.05
C GLU A 270 -33.78 -29.39 12.59
N ALA A 271 -34.78 -30.24 12.37
CA ALA A 271 -36.18 -30.10 12.68
C ALA A 271 -36.50 -29.93 14.19
#